data_477094037a21dc6a2f72955118156809
#
_entry.id   477094037a21dc6a2f72955118156809
#
_cell.length_a   1.000
_cell.length_b   1.000
_cell.length_c   1.000
_cell.angle_alpha   90.00
_cell.angle_beta   90.00
_cell.angle_gamma   90.00
#
_symmetry.space_group_name_H-M   'P 1'
#
loop_
_entity.id
_entity.type
_entity.pdbx_description
1 polymer ?
#
loop_
_entity_poly.entity_id
_entity_poly.type
_entity_poly.pdbx_seq_one_letter_code
_entity_poly.pdbx_strand_id
1 'polypeptide(L)'
;LPGLPAVINFGTGDAKQGFETLKKLRPDGPFMTGEYWAGWFDHWGEHHHTTAVAANAAEYEWMLQQGYSVSMYMFHGGTSFGFMSGANSNGTNYEPDTTSYNYDAPLNESGQPTPKFTAFRDAIARVTGKTPEALPQPIPAQTYPIAARAESASLWNNLPAPVESDKLLTMEDIDQAYGYILYRTRVANGAAGELVIDGLHDYAQVYMDRKLIGTIDRRLGQSRLALPPILNKATLDILVENSGRVNFTNVIRTERKGITGS
;
A
#
# COMPACT_ATOMS: atom_id res chain seq x y z
N LEU A 1 18.12 -23.31 -7.55
CA LEU A 1 19.59 -23.28 -7.64
C LEU A 1 20.16 -24.44 -6.81
N PRO A 2 21.09 -25.25 -7.33
CA PRO A 2 21.73 -26.31 -6.56
C PRO A 2 22.40 -25.74 -5.30
N GLY A 3 22.22 -26.42 -4.16
CA GLY A 3 22.85 -26.01 -2.90
C GLY A 3 22.14 -24.93 -2.09
N LEU A 4 21.11 -24.27 -2.64
CA LEU A 4 20.29 -23.35 -1.85
C LEU A 4 19.07 -24.06 -1.26
N PRO A 5 18.71 -23.81 0.04
CA PRO A 5 17.47 -24.29 0.59
C PRO A 5 16.27 -23.66 -0.15
N ALA A 6 15.23 -24.44 -0.36
CA ALA A 6 13.96 -23.94 -0.84
C ALA A 6 13.02 -23.64 0.34
N VAL A 7 12.25 -22.59 0.24
CA VAL A 7 11.18 -22.24 1.16
C VAL A 7 9.85 -22.15 0.42
N ILE A 8 8.76 -22.18 1.15
CA ILE A 8 7.40 -22.02 0.61
C ILE A 8 6.70 -20.87 1.34
N ASN A 9 5.89 -20.09 0.61
CA ASN A 9 5.11 -18.98 1.18
C ASN A 9 3.62 -19.31 1.06
N PHE A 10 2.84 -19.04 2.09
CA PHE A 10 1.40 -19.28 2.11
C PHE A 10 0.69 -18.50 3.22
N GLY A 11 -0.62 -18.32 3.04
CA GLY A 11 -1.52 -17.78 4.06
C GLY A 11 -2.08 -18.84 5.00
N THR A 12 -2.84 -18.39 5.99
CA THR A 12 -3.54 -19.26 6.93
C THR A 12 -4.53 -20.18 6.22
N GLY A 13 -4.45 -21.46 6.53
CA GLY A 13 -5.26 -22.53 5.90
C GLY A 13 -4.48 -23.37 4.89
N ASP A 14 -3.35 -22.90 4.40
CA ASP A 14 -2.61 -23.52 3.29
C ASP A 14 -1.33 -24.25 3.71
N ALA A 15 -0.98 -24.28 5.00
CA ALA A 15 0.30 -24.79 5.48
C ALA A 15 0.52 -26.26 5.08
N LYS A 16 -0.47 -27.12 5.24
CA LYS A 16 -0.36 -28.54 4.90
C LYS A 16 -0.04 -28.72 3.42
N GLN A 17 -0.80 -28.07 2.54
CA GLN A 17 -0.60 -28.16 1.09
C GLN A 17 0.75 -27.55 0.69
N GLY A 18 1.13 -26.43 1.30
CA GLY A 18 2.41 -25.76 1.06
C GLY A 18 3.58 -26.69 1.35
N PHE A 19 3.63 -27.27 2.56
CA PHE A 19 4.71 -28.18 2.92
C PHE A 19 4.72 -29.49 2.14
N GLU A 20 3.55 -30.04 1.75
CA GLU A 20 3.52 -31.18 0.84
C GLU A 20 4.08 -30.83 -0.56
N THR A 21 3.89 -29.61 -1.03
CA THR A 21 4.50 -29.14 -2.26
C THR A 21 6.02 -29.00 -2.11
N LEU A 22 6.48 -28.42 -0.99
CA LEU A 22 7.91 -28.29 -0.70
C LEU A 22 8.62 -29.65 -0.58
N LYS A 23 7.98 -30.65 0.06
CA LYS A 23 8.51 -32.00 0.19
C LYS A 23 8.70 -32.69 -1.16
N LYS A 24 7.78 -32.48 -2.13
CA LYS A 24 7.94 -33.01 -3.48
C LYS A 24 9.16 -32.39 -4.19
N LEU A 25 9.47 -31.14 -3.92
CA LEU A 25 10.62 -30.44 -4.50
C LEU A 25 11.92 -30.76 -3.76
N ARG A 26 11.87 -30.91 -2.43
CA ARG A 26 13.02 -31.12 -1.52
C ARG A 26 12.67 -32.17 -0.46
N PRO A 27 12.76 -33.48 -0.78
CA PRO A 27 12.34 -34.55 0.15
C PRO A 27 13.09 -34.53 1.49
N ASP A 28 14.35 -34.12 1.48
CA ASP A 28 15.25 -34.21 2.66
C ASP A 28 15.25 -32.94 3.52
N GLY A 29 14.47 -31.89 3.11
CA GLY A 29 14.43 -30.63 3.84
C GLY A 29 15.74 -29.80 3.78
N PRO A 30 15.98 -28.85 4.70
CA PRO A 30 15.09 -28.45 5.79
C PRO A 30 13.76 -27.84 5.27
N PHE A 31 12.70 -28.04 6.08
CA PHE A 31 11.37 -27.52 5.74
C PHE A 31 11.13 -26.19 6.44
N MET A 32 10.89 -25.13 5.65
CA MET A 32 10.68 -23.79 6.18
C MET A 32 9.69 -23.04 5.30
N THR A 33 8.79 -22.27 5.94
CA THR A 33 8.08 -21.20 5.24
C THR A 33 8.91 -19.92 5.29
N GLY A 34 9.14 -19.32 4.13
CA GLY A 34 9.82 -18.02 3.99
C GLY A 34 8.94 -16.87 4.42
N GLU A 35 7.62 -17.00 4.16
CA GLU A 35 6.58 -16.09 4.62
C GLU A 35 5.34 -16.88 5.01
N TYR A 36 4.96 -16.84 6.28
CA TYR A 36 3.66 -17.28 6.76
C TYR A 36 2.77 -16.05 6.95
N TRP A 37 1.74 -15.92 6.13
CA TRP A 37 0.85 -14.76 6.17
C TRP A 37 -0.27 -15.00 7.18
N ALA A 38 -0.09 -14.47 8.38
CA ALA A 38 -1.05 -14.56 9.46
C ALA A 38 -2.18 -13.51 9.37
N GLY A 39 -2.16 -12.68 8.37
CA GLY A 39 -3.11 -11.61 8.06
C GLY A 39 -2.88 -11.09 6.66
N TRP A 40 -3.32 -9.87 6.39
CA TRP A 40 -3.09 -9.17 5.13
C TRP A 40 -3.13 -7.66 5.32
N PHE A 41 -2.50 -6.91 4.43
CA PHE A 41 -2.54 -5.45 4.43
C PHE A 41 -3.81 -4.93 3.72
N ASP A 42 -4.12 -3.67 3.97
CA ASP A 42 -5.32 -3.03 3.46
C ASP A 42 -5.03 -2.13 2.27
N HIS A 43 -5.98 -2.06 1.35
CA HIS A 43 -5.97 -1.10 0.26
C HIS A 43 -7.03 -0.01 0.48
N TRP A 44 -6.81 1.16 -0.10
CA TRP A 44 -7.77 2.24 -0.05
C TRP A 44 -9.13 1.85 -0.64
N GLY A 45 -10.19 2.03 0.17
CA GLY A 45 -11.57 1.75 -0.23
C GLY A 45 -12.03 0.32 0.04
N GLU A 46 -11.19 -0.52 0.65
CA GLU A 46 -11.54 -1.88 1.08
C GLU A 46 -11.83 -1.96 2.58
N HIS A 47 -12.43 -3.08 2.98
CA HIS A 47 -12.60 -3.39 4.40
C HIS A 47 -11.27 -3.82 5.00
N HIS A 48 -11.08 -3.48 6.29
CA HIS A 48 -9.92 -3.93 7.05
C HIS A 48 -9.85 -5.47 7.10
N HIS A 49 -8.72 -6.03 6.69
CA HIS A 49 -8.48 -7.46 6.71
C HIS A 49 -8.26 -7.96 8.13
N THR A 50 -8.98 -9.00 8.49
CA THR A 50 -8.78 -9.71 9.77
C THR A 50 -8.91 -11.21 9.55
N THR A 51 -8.16 -11.98 10.34
CA THR A 51 -8.20 -13.45 10.32
C THR A 51 -8.47 -14.01 11.71
N ALA A 52 -9.04 -15.21 11.78
CA ALA A 52 -9.40 -15.81 13.05
C ALA A 52 -8.16 -16.21 13.85
N VAL A 53 -7.95 -15.61 15.02
CA VAL A 53 -6.81 -15.87 15.92
C VAL A 53 -6.63 -17.36 16.21
N ALA A 54 -7.73 -18.07 16.50
CA ALA A 54 -7.68 -19.50 16.84
C ALA A 54 -7.21 -20.36 15.65
N ALA A 55 -7.65 -20.06 14.43
CA ALA A 55 -7.24 -20.78 13.22
C ALA A 55 -5.73 -20.55 12.94
N ASN A 56 -5.28 -19.30 13.02
CA ASN A 56 -3.87 -18.96 12.88
C ASN A 56 -2.99 -19.69 13.91
N ALA A 57 -3.41 -19.67 15.18
CA ALA A 57 -2.64 -20.28 16.25
C ALA A 57 -2.57 -21.81 16.11
N ALA A 58 -3.68 -22.46 15.73
CA ALA A 58 -3.72 -23.91 15.55
C ALA A 58 -2.83 -24.36 14.38
N GLU A 59 -2.83 -23.62 13.26
CA GLU A 59 -1.98 -23.93 12.13
C GLU A 59 -0.50 -23.68 12.44
N TYR A 60 -0.20 -22.57 13.13
CA TYR A 60 1.16 -22.27 13.59
C TYR A 60 1.69 -23.35 14.54
N GLU A 61 0.88 -23.75 15.51
CA GLU A 61 1.24 -24.84 16.44
C GLU A 61 1.49 -26.16 15.71
N TRP A 62 0.63 -26.50 14.73
CA TRP A 62 0.81 -27.68 13.90
C TRP A 62 2.16 -27.65 13.14
N MET A 63 2.54 -26.53 12.55
CA MET A 63 3.83 -26.39 11.87
C MET A 63 5.00 -26.63 12.82
N LEU A 64 4.95 -26.07 14.02
CA LEU A 64 5.98 -26.27 15.04
C LEU A 64 6.06 -27.73 15.51
N GLN A 65 4.91 -28.40 15.69
CA GLN A 65 4.85 -29.82 16.05
C GLN A 65 5.45 -30.73 14.97
N GLN A 66 5.39 -30.31 13.69
CA GLN A 66 6.05 -31.04 12.60
C GLN A 66 7.57 -30.77 12.54
N GLY A 67 8.10 -29.89 13.40
CA GLY A 67 9.51 -29.48 13.38
C GLY A 67 9.83 -28.52 12.22
N TYR A 68 8.85 -27.88 11.63
CA TYR A 68 9.07 -26.94 10.55
C TYR A 68 9.50 -25.56 11.07
N SER A 69 10.36 -24.90 10.32
CA SER A 69 10.75 -23.52 10.60
C SER A 69 9.75 -22.55 9.98
N VAL A 70 9.40 -21.51 10.73
CA VAL A 70 8.41 -20.52 10.29
C VAL A 70 9.01 -19.12 10.37
N SER A 71 9.03 -18.42 9.24
CA SER A 71 9.25 -16.98 9.17
C SER A 71 7.89 -16.32 8.97
N MET A 72 7.51 -15.46 9.89
CA MET A 72 6.19 -14.83 9.90
C MET A 72 6.23 -13.52 9.12
N TYR A 73 5.29 -13.34 8.22
CA TYR A 73 5.09 -12.10 7.48
C TYR A 73 3.62 -11.67 7.61
N MET A 74 3.30 -10.59 8.34
CA MET A 74 4.20 -9.79 9.16
C MET A 74 4.06 -10.15 10.63
N PHE A 75 5.16 -10.10 11.39
CA PHE A 75 5.09 -10.11 12.85
C PHE A 75 4.69 -8.73 13.40
N HIS A 76 5.17 -7.67 12.73
CA HIS A 76 4.81 -6.28 12.95
C HIS A 76 4.81 -5.57 11.60
N GLY A 77 3.65 -5.11 11.15
CA GLY A 77 3.52 -4.46 9.85
C GLY A 77 3.99 -3.00 9.86
N GLY A 78 3.63 -2.26 10.89
CA GLY A 78 4.03 -0.87 11.07
C GLY A 78 3.21 0.13 10.26
N THR A 79 3.85 1.23 9.87
CA THR A 79 3.21 2.37 9.22
C THR A 79 4.04 2.86 8.03
N SER A 80 3.41 3.02 6.88
CA SER A 80 3.98 3.66 5.70
C SER A 80 3.71 5.16 5.75
N PHE A 81 4.73 5.97 6.08
CA PHE A 81 4.57 7.39 6.27
C PHE A 81 4.58 8.19 4.96
N GLY A 82 3.80 9.27 4.93
CA GLY A 82 3.75 10.20 3.81
C GLY A 82 3.27 9.51 2.52
N PHE A 83 4.04 9.66 1.44
CA PHE A 83 3.75 9.07 0.13
C PHE A 83 4.55 7.79 -0.14
N MET A 84 4.93 7.04 0.89
CA MET A 84 5.79 5.86 0.77
C MET A 84 5.03 4.54 0.76
N SER A 85 3.70 4.57 0.71
CA SER A 85 2.87 3.38 0.53
C SER A 85 3.18 2.70 -0.80
N GLY A 86 3.06 1.37 -0.82
CA GLY A 86 3.09 0.58 -2.04
C GLY A 86 1.73 0.52 -2.73
N ALA A 87 1.64 -0.32 -3.74
CA ALA A 87 0.39 -0.66 -4.40
C ALA A 87 0.49 -2.03 -5.07
N ASN A 88 -0.62 -2.75 -5.12
CA ASN A 88 -0.76 -3.91 -5.98
C ASN A 88 -1.34 -3.50 -7.34
N SER A 89 -0.89 -4.16 -8.39
CA SER A 89 -1.47 -4.04 -9.73
C SER A 89 -1.09 -5.24 -10.58
N ASN A 90 -2.04 -5.70 -11.38
CA ASN A 90 -1.79 -6.70 -12.43
C ASN A 90 -1.71 -6.05 -13.83
N GLY A 91 -1.74 -4.71 -13.90
CA GLY A 91 -1.76 -3.92 -15.13
C GLY A 91 -3.15 -3.40 -15.52
N THR A 92 -4.22 -3.95 -14.96
CA THR A 92 -5.61 -3.50 -15.21
C THR A 92 -6.28 -2.92 -13.97
N ASN A 93 -6.04 -3.53 -12.80
CA ASN A 93 -6.45 -2.98 -11.51
C ASN A 93 -5.32 -2.12 -10.91
N TYR A 94 -5.68 -1.30 -9.94
CA TYR A 94 -4.73 -0.54 -9.13
C TYR A 94 -5.27 -0.43 -7.71
N GLU A 95 -4.51 -0.95 -6.75
CA GLU A 95 -4.90 -1.12 -5.36
C GLU A 95 -3.80 -0.55 -4.46
N PRO A 96 -3.83 0.79 -4.18
CA PRO A 96 -2.83 1.44 -3.33
C PRO A 96 -3.02 1.05 -1.87
N ASP A 97 -1.91 0.76 -1.19
CA ASP A 97 -1.91 0.42 0.22
C ASP A 97 -2.30 1.63 1.08
N THR A 98 -2.96 1.37 2.20
CA THR A 98 -3.23 2.40 3.21
C THR A 98 -1.96 2.77 3.98
N THR A 99 -2.01 3.90 4.70
CA THR A 99 -0.89 4.35 5.56
C THR A 99 -0.55 3.33 6.63
N SER A 100 -1.55 2.73 7.27
CA SER A 100 -1.33 1.64 8.22
C SER A 100 -1.05 0.34 7.49
N TYR A 101 0.11 -0.25 7.73
CA TYR A 101 0.45 -1.60 7.30
C TYR A 101 0.21 -2.56 8.47
N ASN A 102 -0.93 -2.44 9.15
CA ASN A 102 -1.29 -3.20 10.36
C ASN A 102 -1.17 -4.71 10.13
N TYR A 103 -1.62 -5.19 8.99
CA TYR A 103 -1.51 -6.59 8.56
C TYR A 103 -2.32 -7.57 9.43
N ASP A 104 -3.12 -7.08 10.37
CA ASP A 104 -3.70 -7.91 11.43
C ASP A 104 -2.61 -8.78 12.13
N ALA A 105 -1.43 -8.16 12.32
CA ALA A 105 -0.21 -8.80 12.79
C ALA A 105 -0.23 -9.11 14.29
N PRO A 106 0.69 -9.96 14.79
CA PRO A 106 0.88 -10.18 16.22
C PRO A 106 1.18 -8.91 17.02
N LEU A 107 1.90 -7.95 16.46
CA LEU A 107 2.07 -6.62 17.04
C LEU A 107 1.33 -5.58 16.21
N ASN A 108 0.62 -4.66 16.88
CA ASN A 108 -0.01 -3.52 16.20
C ASN A 108 1.01 -2.45 15.79
N GLU A 109 0.58 -1.35 15.15
CA GLU A 109 1.46 -0.29 14.60
C GLU A 109 2.36 0.35 15.67
N SER A 110 1.91 0.40 16.93
CA SER A 110 2.69 0.93 18.05
C SER A 110 3.57 -0.12 18.75
N GLY A 111 3.61 -1.37 18.22
CA GLY A 111 4.38 -2.46 18.81
C GLY A 111 3.71 -3.13 20.00
N GLN A 112 2.43 -2.87 20.27
CA GLN A 112 1.69 -3.50 21.36
C GLN A 112 1.24 -4.91 20.95
N PRO A 113 1.33 -5.91 21.86
CA PRO A 113 0.85 -7.25 21.62
C PRO A 113 -0.65 -7.29 21.33
N THR A 114 -1.03 -8.03 20.30
CA THR A 114 -2.42 -8.34 19.96
C THR A 114 -2.83 -9.71 20.52
N PRO A 115 -4.12 -10.10 20.43
CA PRO A 115 -4.52 -11.47 20.78
C PRO A 115 -3.78 -12.56 19.98
N LYS A 116 -3.36 -12.29 18.73
CA LYS A 116 -2.53 -13.21 17.94
C LYS A 116 -1.16 -13.43 18.55
N PHE A 117 -0.53 -12.37 19.04
CA PHE A 117 0.76 -12.47 19.72
C PHE A 117 0.67 -13.44 20.89
N THR A 118 -0.35 -13.28 21.75
CA THR A 118 -0.56 -14.16 22.90
C THR A 118 -0.77 -15.60 22.46
N ALA A 119 -1.64 -15.81 21.47
CA ALA A 119 -1.96 -17.16 20.98
C ALA A 119 -0.75 -17.87 20.36
N PHE A 120 0.09 -17.17 19.60
CA PHE A 120 1.32 -17.75 19.03
C PHE A 120 2.37 -18.02 20.10
N ARG A 121 2.54 -17.12 21.06
CA ARG A 121 3.42 -17.30 22.21
C ARG A 121 3.04 -18.54 23.01
N ASP A 122 1.76 -18.75 23.26
CA ASP A 122 1.23 -19.91 23.96
C ASP A 122 1.44 -21.20 23.15
N ALA A 123 1.27 -21.15 21.84
CA ALA A 123 1.56 -22.28 20.94
C ALA A 123 3.05 -22.68 21.01
N ILE A 124 3.97 -21.72 20.96
CA ILE A 124 5.41 -21.95 21.13
C ILE A 124 5.69 -22.60 22.49
N ALA A 125 5.09 -22.07 23.57
CA ALA A 125 5.28 -22.61 24.91
C ALA A 125 4.82 -24.07 25.01
N ARG A 126 3.66 -24.42 24.46
CA ARG A 126 3.14 -25.79 24.43
C ARG A 126 4.05 -26.74 23.69
N VAL A 127 4.55 -26.35 22.53
CA VAL A 127 5.39 -27.23 21.69
C VAL A 127 6.80 -27.38 22.28
N THR A 128 7.37 -26.30 22.81
CA THR A 128 8.76 -26.32 23.33
C THR A 128 8.86 -26.73 24.78
N GLY A 129 7.77 -26.70 25.54
CA GLY A 129 7.78 -26.91 27.00
C GLY A 129 8.43 -25.77 27.80
N LYS A 130 8.77 -24.65 27.14
CA LYS A 130 9.41 -23.50 27.77
C LYS A 130 8.38 -22.51 28.28
N THR A 131 8.57 -22.03 29.50
CA THR A 131 7.77 -20.91 30.03
C THR A 131 8.14 -19.62 29.30
N PRO A 132 7.17 -18.89 28.72
CA PRO A 132 7.47 -17.63 28.08
C PRO A 132 7.95 -16.58 29.09
N GLU A 133 8.89 -15.74 28.68
CA GLU A 133 9.34 -14.59 29.49
C GLU A 133 8.20 -13.59 29.71
N ALA A 134 8.27 -12.79 30.77
CA ALA A 134 7.31 -11.72 31.01
C ALA A 134 7.40 -10.66 29.88
N LEU A 135 6.25 -10.15 29.47
CA LEU A 135 6.23 -9.06 28.50
C LEU A 135 6.75 -7.77 29.15
N PRO A 136 7.43 -6.91 28.39
CA PRO A 136 7.78 -5.57 28.87
C PRO A 136 6.52 -4.77 29.18
N GLN A 137 6.64 -3.79 30.06
CA GLN A 137 5.53 -2.89 30.34
C GLN A 137 5.14 -2.11 29.08
N PRO A 138 3.85 -1.97 28.78
CA PRO A 138 3.41 -1.18 27.64
C PRO A 138 3.88 0.27 27.74
N ILE A 139 4.32 0.85 26.64
CA ILE A 139 4.57 2.29 26.57
C ILE A 139 3.22 3.00 26.70
N PRO A 140 3.04 3.90 27.69
CA PRO A 140 1.76 4.57 27.87
C PRO A 140 1.43 5.48 26.68
N ALA A 141 0.19 5.43 26.23
CA ALA A 141 -0.31 6.36 25.23
C ALA A 141 -0.36 7.78 25.82
N GLN A 142 0.09 8.75 25.02
CA GLN A 142 0.00 10.16 25.38
C GLN A 142 -1.20 10.81 24.68
N THR A 143 -1.94 11.61 25.42
CA THR A 143 -2.98 12.46 24.85
C THR A 143 -2.42 13.86 24.64
N TYR A 144 -2.48 14.35 23.42
CA TYR A 144 -2.11 15.71 23.08
C TYR A 144 -3.37 16.59 23.03
N PRO A 145 -3.32 17.81 23.56
CA PRO A 145 -4.45 18.73 23.43
C PRO A 145 -4.65 19.12 21.96
N ILE A 146 -5.88 19.49 21.63
CA ILE A 146 -6.16 20.05 20.30
C ILE A 146 -5.38 21.34 20.17
N ALA A 147 -4.44 21.37 19.22
CA ALA A 147 -3.70 22.58 18.88
C ALA A 147 -4.43 23.37 17.79
N ALA A 148 -4.66 24.64 18.01
CA ALA A 148 -5.12 25.53 16.95
C ALA A 148 -4.00 25.68 15.90
N ARG A 149 -4.35 25.58 14.61
CA ARG A 149 -3.43 25.89 13.52
C ARG A 149 -3.15 27.40 13.53
N ALA A 150 -1.91 27.77 13.80
CA ALA A 150 -1.49 29.16 13.83
C ALA A 150 -1.11 29.70 12.44
N GLU A 151 -0.68 28.82 11.56
CA GLU A 151 -0.16 29.17 10.23
C GLU A 151 -0.74 28.26 9.16
N SER A 152 -0.92 28.81 7.97
CA SER A 152 -1.29 28.06 6.76
C SER A 152 -0.66 28.69 5.53
N ALA A 153 -0.32 27.89 4.54
CA ALA A 153 0.21 28.33 3.27
C ALA A 153 -0.63 27.71 2.11
N SER A 154 -1.03 28.55 1.16
CA SER A 154 -1.74 28.05 -0.02
C SER A 154 -0.76 27.36 -0.97
N LEU A 155 -1.15 26.19 -1.49
CA LEU A 155 -0.41 25.49 -2.54
C LEU A 155 -0.13 26.44 -3.73
N TRP A 156 -1.14 27.19 -4.16
CA TRP A 156 -1.09 28.05 -5.34
C TRP A 156 -0.08 29.19 -5.26
N ASN A 157 0.29 29.58 -4.06
CA ASN A 157 1.27 30.66 -3.81
C ASN A 157 2.67 30.12 -3.50
N ASN A 158 2.82 28.79 -3.40
CA ASN A 158 4.06 28.12 -3.03
C ASN A 158 4.48 27.05 -4.05
N LEU A 159 4.02 27.17 -5.29
CA LEU A 159 4.45 26.27 -6.36
C LEU A 159 5.92 26.49 -6.68
N PRO A 160 6.69 25.42 -6.97
CA PRO A 160 8.05 25.56 -7.48
C PRO A 160 8.08 26.19 -8.87
N ALA A 161 9.26 26.51 -9.35
CA ALA A 161 9.45 26.95 -10.73
C ALA A 161 8.94 25.86 -11.69
N PRO A 162 8.15 26.23 -12.72
CA PRO A 162 7.58 25.25 -13.65
C PRO A 162 8.68 24.71 -14.59
N VAL A 163 8.48 23.46 -15.00
CA VAL A 163 9.17 22.87 -16.15
C VAL A 163 8.25 23.02 -17.36
N GLU A 164 8.70 23.76 -18.38
CA GLU A 164 7.96 23.92 -19.63
C GLU A 164 8.24 22.74 -20.58
N SER A 165 7.20 22.17 -21.16
CA SER A 165 7.32 21.05 -22.09
C SER A 165 6.13 21.01 -23.07
N ASP A 166 6.40 20.64 -24.31
CA ASP A 166 5.37 20.35 -25.32
C ASP A 166 4.75 18.96 -25.17
N LYS A 167 5.25 18.17 -24.22
CA LYS A 167 4.78 16.81 -23.93
C LYS A 167 4.37 16.71 -22.47
N LEU A 168 3.45 15.81 -22.18
CA LEU A 168 3.20 15.40 -20.80
C LEU A 168 4.42 14.70 -20.26
N LEU A 169 4.94 15.19 -19.13
CA LEU A 169 6.06 14.58 -18.41
C LEU A 169 5.52 13.79 -17.23
N THR A 170 6.04 12.61 -17.02
CA THR A 170 5.77 11.80 -15.82
C THR A 170 6.61 12.31 -14.64
N MET A 171 6.32 11.82 -13.42
CA MET A 171 7.17 12.13 -12.26
C MET A 171 8.62 11.67 -12.48
N GLU A 172 8.82 10.52 -13.14
CA GLU A 172 10.15 9.98 -13.44
C GLU A 172 10.93 10.86 -14.44
N ASP A 173 10.25 11.54 -15.37
CA ASP A 173 10.91 12.42 -16.33
C ASP A 173 11.44 13.71 -15.70
N ILE A 174 11.00 14.04 -14.49
CA ILE A 174 11.45 15.21 -13.71
C ILE A 174 12.13 14.82 -12.40
N ASP A 175 12.58 13.57 -12.27
CA ASP A 175 13.25 13.02 -11.08
C ASP A 175 12.45 13.16 -9.79
N GLN A 176 11.13 13.12 -9.87
CA GLN A 176 10.24 13.19 -8.71
C GLN A 176 9.80 11.80 -8.26
N ALA A 177 10.14 11.40 -7.04
CA ALA A 177 9.83 10.07 -6.51
C ALA A 177 8.42 9.97 -5.91
N TYR A 178 7.95 11.03 -5.20
CA TYR A 178 6.77 11.01 -4.33
C TYR A 178 5.94 12.28 -4.45
N GLY A 179 4.73 12.24 -3.92
CA GLY A 179 3.87 13.39 -3.71
C GLY A 179 2.99 13.71 -4.91
N TYR A 180 2.96 14.97 -5.28
CA TYR A 180 2.08 15.49 -6.32
C TYR A 180 2.85 16.05 -7.51
N ILE A 181 2.30 15.85 -8.71
CA ILE A 181 2.71 16.58 -9.91
C ILE A 181 1.54 17.46 -10.38
N LEU A 182 1.82 18.71 -10.72
CA LEU A 182 0.84 19.65 -11.22
C LEU A 182 1.05 19.92 -12.71
N TYR A 183 0.07 19.55 -13.51
CA TYR A 183 0.02 19.92 -14.93
C TYR A 183 -0.80 21.18 -15.09
N ARG A 184 -0.26 22.19 -15.79
CA ARG A 184 -0.94 23.46 -16.03
C ARG A 184 -0.93 23.79 -17.50
N THR A 185 -2.10 24.14 -18.03
CA THR A 185 -2.23 24.66 -19.39
C THR A 185 -3.29 25.76 -19.46
N ARG A 186 -3.31 26.48 -20.56
CA ARG A 186 -4.37 27.44 -20.85
C ARG A 186 -5.32 26.86 -21.90
N VAL A 187 -6.61 26.91 -21.60
CA VAL A 187 -7.67 26.46 -22.48
C VAL A 187 -8.43 27.66 -23.05
N ALA A 188 -8.78 27.57 -24.33
CA ALA A 188 -9.54 28.59 -25.00
C ALA A 188 -11.03 28.56 -24.60
N ASN A 189 -11.78 29.61 -24.94
CA ASN A 189 -13.23 29.61 -24.81
C ASN A 189 -13.87 28.49 -25.64
N GLY A 190 -14.94 27.93 -25.13
CA GLY A 190 -15.65 26.80 -25.73
C GLY A 190 -16.94 26.45 -24.99
N ALA A 191 -17.78 25.66 -25.63
CA ALA A 191 -18.94 25.05 -24.99
C ALA A 191 -18.51 24.08 -23.85
N ALA A 192 -19.47 23.63 -23.06
CA ALA A 192 -19.27 22.54 -22.15
C ALA A 192 -18.70 21.32 -22.90
N GLY A 193 -17.75 20.64 -22.27
CA GLY A 193 -17.02 19.53 -22.89
C GLY A 193 -16.67 18.45 -21.89
N GLU A 194 -15.73 17.64 -22.27
CA GLU A 194 -15.23 16.56 -21.43
C GLU A 194 -13.70 16.57 -21.44
N LEU A 195 -13.10 16.51 -20.26
CA LEU A 195 -11.70 16.19 -20.09
C LEU A 195 -11.56 14.68 -20.10
N VAL A 196 -10.71 14.16 -20.96
CA VAL A 196 -10.34 12.75 -21.01
C VAL A 196 -8.86 12.66 -20.66
N ILE A 197 -8.50 11.81 -19.71
CA ILE A 197 -7.13 11.53 -19.32
C ILE A 197 -6.89 10.04 -19.48
N ASP A 198 -6.16 9.66 -20.52
CA ASP A 198 -5.71 8.29 -20.67
C ASP A 198 -4.39 8.11 -19.90
N GLY A 199 -4.32 7.02 -19.13
CA GLY A 199 -3.12 6.73 -18.32
C GLY A 199 -2.92 7.66 -17.12
N LEU A 200 -3.99 7.98 -16.40
CA LEU A 200 -3.87 8.63 -15.09
C LEU A 200 -3.25 7.69 -14.06
N HIS A 201 -2.19 8.13 -13.39
CA HIS A 201 -1.48 7.42 -12.32
C HIS A 201 -1.15 8.38 -11.16
N ASP A 202 -2.03 8.59 -10.12
CA ASP A 202 -3.18 7.72 -9.79
C ASP A 202 -4.48 8.49 -9.53
N TYR A 203 -4.45 9.59 -8.74
CA TYR A 203 -5.63 10.36 -8.35
C TYR A 203 -5.47 11.82 -8.77
N ALA A 204 -6.39 12.33 -9.58
CA ALA A 204 -6.34 13.68 -10.07
C ALA A 204 -7.43 14.57 -9.44
N GLN A 205 -7.02 15.75 -9.02
CA GLN A 205 -7.91 16.88 -8.74
C GLN A 205 -7.81 17.88 -9.87
N VAL A 206 -8.93 18.20 -10.50
CA VAL A 206 -8.99 19.09 -11.67
C VAL A 206 -9.55 20.45 -11.26
N TYR A 207 -8.80 21.49 -11.57
CA TYR A 207 -9.17 22.85 -11.25
C TYR A 207 -9.27 23.70 -12.52
N MET A 208 -10.21 24.65 -12.54
CA MET A 208 -10.29 25.70 -13.52
C MET A 208 -10.21 27.05 -12.81
N ASP A 209 -9.20 27.86 -13.16
CA ASP A 209 -8.89 29.11 -12.49
C ASP A 209 -8.81 28.95 -10.95
N ARG A 210 -8.14 27.90 -10.48
CA ARG A 210 -7.98 27.50 -9.07
C ARG A 210 -9.26 27.05 -8.37
N LYS A 211 -10.38 26.92 -9.09
CA LYS A 211 -11.62 26.35 -8.56
C LYS A 211 -11.70 24.87 -8.88
N LEU A 212 -11.90 24.03 -7.86
CA LEU A 212 -12.07 22.60 -8.05
C LEU A 212 -13.32 22.32 -8.91
N ILE A 213 -13.13 21.60 -10.02
CA ILE A 213 -14.20 21.14 -10.92
C ILE A 213 -14.63 19.72 -10.57
N GLY A 214 -13.67 18.85 -10.25
CA GLY A 214 -13.93 17.47 -9.87
C GLY A 214 -12.66 16.67 -9.73
N THR A 215 -12.82 15.37 -9.59
CA THR A 215 -11.73 14.41 -9.41
C THR A 215 -11.86 13.24 -10.37
N ILE A 216 -10.72 12.60 -10.66
CA ILE A 216 -10.64 11.35 -11.44
C ILE A 216 -9.81 10.37 -10.63
N ASP A 217 -10.31 9.16 -10.40
CA ASP A 217 -9.68 8.15 -9.56
C ASP A 217 -9.39 6.88 -10.38
N ARG A 218 -8.10 6.55 -10.52
CA ARG A 218 -7.63 5.34 -11.20
C ARG A 218 -8.19 4.06 -10.60
N ARG A 219 -8.34 3.98 -9.27
CA ARG A 219 -8.88 2.80 -8.58
C ARG A 219 -10.27 2.44 -9.05
N LEU A 220 -11.04 3.45 -9.43
CA LEU A 220 -12.42 3.32 -9.90
C LEU A 220 -12.52 3.19 -11.42
N GLY A 221 -11.40 3.07 -12.12
CA GLY A 221 -11.36 3.02 -13.59
C GLY A 221 -11.83 4.31 -14.27
N GLN A 222 -11.79 5.44 -13.56
CA GLN A 222 -12.22 6.72 -14.10
C GLN A 222 -11.14 7.31 -15.00
N SER A 223 -11.56 7.90 -16.13
CA SER A 223 -10.68 8.62 -17.06
C SER A 223 -11.32 9.90 -17.60
N ARG A 224 -12.52 10.25 -17.15
CA ARG A 224 -13.34 11.31 -17.76
C ARG A 224 -13.94 12.23 -16.71
N LEU A 225 -13.97 13.52 -17.03
CA LEU A 225 -14.60 14.56 -16.20
C LEU A 225 -15.30 15.60 -17.08
N ALA A 226 -16.56 15.88 -16.78
CA ALA A 226 -17.30 16.95 -17.45
C ALA A 226 -16.71 18.32 -17.10
N LEU A 227 -16.45 19.14 -18.12
CA LEU A 227 -15.99 20.51 -17.99
C LEU A 227 -17.15 21.49 -18.25
N PRO A 228 -17.26 22.55 -17.43
CA PRO A 228 -18.24 23.61 -17.68
C PRO A 228 -17.89 24.40 -18.95
N PRO A 229 -18.82 25.20 -19.49
CA PRO A 229 -18.52 26.14 -20.58
C PRO A 229 -17.41 27.12 -20.18
N ILE A 230 -16.46 27.36 -21.06
CA ILE A 230 -15.37 28.32 -20.87
C ILE A 230 -15.71 29.60 -21.64
N LEU A 231 -16.15 30.62 -20.92
CA LEU A 231 -16.58 31.89 -21.52
C LEU A 231 -15.39 32.74 -22.00
N ASN A 232 -14.24 32.60 -21.34
CA ASN A 232 -12.98 33.26 -21.66
C ASN A 232 -11.85 32.27 -21.58
N LYS A 233 -10.61 32.68 -21.89
CA LYS A 233 -9.44 31.84 -21.60
C LYS A 233 -9.39 31.52 -20.13
N ALA A 234 -9.24 30.24 -19.80
CA ALA A 234 -9.10 29.77 -18.43
C ALA A 234 -7.77 29.00 -18.23
N THR A 235 -7.29 28.94 -17.00
CA THR A 235 -6.19 28.05 -16.61
C THR A 235 -6.78 26.73 -16.17
N LEU A 236 -6.37 25.66 -16.83
CA LEU A 236 -6.67 24.29 -16.39
C LEU A 236 -5.47 23.75 -15.61
N ASP A 237 -5.72 23.37 -14.38
CA ASP A 237 -4.76 22.75 -13.48
C ASP A 237 -5.21 21.31 -13.15
N ILE A 238 -4.32 20.34 -13.34
CA ILE A 238 -4.56 18.94 -12.97
C ILE A 238 -3.49 18.56 -11.96
N LEU A 239 -3.88 18.43 -10.70
CA LEU A 239 -3.01 18.03 -9.60
C LEU A 239 -3.13 16.51 -9.42
N VAL A 240 -2.08 15.79 -9.75
CA VAL A 240 -2.06 14.32 -9.70
C VAL A 240 -1.24 13.86 -8.49
N GLU A 241 -1.86 13.03 -7.67
CA GLU A 241 -1.24 12.37 -6.53
C GLU A 241 -0.69 10.99 -6.95
N ASN A 242 0.53 10.69 -6.54
CA ASN A 242 1.06 9.34 -6.48
C ASN A 242 0.55 8.67 -5.21
N SER A 243 -0.49 7.85 -5.33
CA SER A 243 -1.15 7.20 -4.18
C SER A 243 -0.39 5.96 -3.66
N GLY A 244 0.61 5.48 -4.42
CA GLY A 244 1.46 4.35 -4.05
C GLY A 244 2.15 3.76 -5.28
N ARG A 245 3.44 3.43 -5.16
CA ARG A 245 4.18 2.79 -6.24
C ARG A 245 3.92 1.30 -6.24
N VAL A 246 3.62 0.75 -7.43
CA VAL A 246 3.48 -0.70 -7.59
C VAL A 246 4.77 -1.39 -7.16
N ASN A 247 4.66 -2.32 -6.21
CA ASN A 247 5.80 -2.98 -5.56
C ASN A 247 5.87 -4.50 -5.84
N PHE A 248 4.93 -5.02 -6.63
CA PHE A 248 4.84 -6.44 -6.95
C PHE A 248 4.44 -6.66 -8.41
N THR A 249 4.72 -7.83 -8.97
CA THR A 249 4.50 -8.24 -10.37
C THR A 249 5.47 -7.61 -11.39
N ASN A 250 5.32 -8.01 -12.66
CA ASN A 250 6.12 -7.46 -13.77
C ASN A 250 5.80 -5.99 -14.08
N VAL A 251 4.66 -5.49 -13.59
CA VAL A 251 4.21 -4.10 -13.76
C VAL A 251 5.19 -3.09 -13.17
N ILE A 252 5.96 -3.47 -12.13
CA ILE A 252 7.03 -2.65 -11.53
C ILE A 252 7.96 -2.05 -12.60
N ARG A 253 8.23 -2.77 -13.70
CA ARG A 253 9.19 -2.36 -14.71
C ARG A 253 8.71 -1.22 -15.60
N THR A 254 7.41 -1.04 -15.71
CA THR A 254 6.77 -0.11 -16.64
C THR A 254 5.91 0.93 -15.96
N GLU A 255 5.65 0.76 -14.67
CA GLU A 255 4.82 1.67 -13.89
C GLU A 255 5.50 3.04 -13.74
N ARG A 256 4.79 4.09 -14.14
CA ARG A 256 5.19 5.49 -14.01
C ARG A 256 4.08 6.28 -13.35
N LYS A 257 4.40 7.45 -12.78
CA LYS A 257 3.45 8.29 -12.05
C LYS A 257 3.20 9.62 -12.74
N GLY A 258 1.98 10.13 -12.56
CA GLY A 258 1.49 11.31 -13.23
C GLY A 258 0.51 10.97 -14.36
N ILE A 259 0.55 11.69 -15.49
CA ILE A 259 -0.21 11.37 -16.70
C ILE A 259 0.77 10.67 -17.67
N THR A 260 0.51 9.40 -17.97
CA THR A 260 1.42 8.55 -18.76
C THR A 260 0.94 8.36 -20.21
N GLY A 261 -0.29 8.76 -20.50
CA GLY A 261 -0.89 8.73 -21.84
C GLY A 261 -1.15 10.13 -22.39
N SER A 262 -2.38 10.37 -22.83
CA SER A 262 -2.83 11.65 -23.42
C SER A 262 -4.06 12.21 -22.71
#